data_55af7272f03ff0c511619b18cd9b13be
#
_entry.id   55af7272f03ff0c511619b18cd9b13be
#
_cell.length_a   1.000
_cell.length_b   1.000
_cell.length_c   1.000
_cell.angle_alpha   90.00
_cell.angle_beta   90.00
_cell.angle_gamma   90.00
#
_symmetry.space_group_name_H-M   'P 1'
#
loop_
_entity.id
_entity.type
_entity.pdbx_description
1 polymer ?
#
loop_
_entity_poly.entity_id
_entity_poly.type
_entity_poly.pdbx_seq_one_letter_code
_entity_poly.pdbx_strand_id
1 'polypeptide(L)'
;AGIGGAPRFVTSDAAAVEATHDGQGRIMVWGRRGFDPVVRRDDDPPVVRVEDGFLRSVGLGAAFVTPASLVFDAEGIYYDPGRRSGFETLALETVFDERLVERARRLRETIVARGLSKYNDACENGIVVPEGSVRILVPGQVEDDASVQLGSPEVRSNLDLLRRVRARWPDAHVIYKPHP
;
A
#
# COMPACT_ATOMS: atom_id res chain seq x y z
N ALA A 1 -11.94 10.51 13.01
CA ALA A 1 -13.09 11.22 12.46
C ALA A 1 -13.72 10.33 11.41
N GLY A 2 -14.98 9.94 11.58
CA GLY A 2 -15.69 9.12 10.61
C GLY A 2 -15.95 9.92 9.32
N ILE A 3 -15.91 9.22 8.19
CA ILE A 3 -16.40 9.79 6.94
C ILE A 3 -17.93 9.78 7.06
N GLY A 4 -18.50 10.93 7.42
CA GLY A 4 -19.95 11.08 7.51
C GLY A 4 -20.55 11.30 6.11
N GLY A 5 -21.58 10.53 5.76
CA GLY A 5 -22.31 10.68 4.52
C GLY A 5 -22.06 9.56 3.50
N ALA A 6 -22.95 9.47 2.50
CA ALA A 6 -22.80 8.53 1.39
C ALA A 6 -21.81 9.09 0.36
N PRO A 7 -20.83 8.29 -0.14
CA PRO A 7 -19.91 8.74 -1.17
C PRO A 7 -20.65 8.95 -2.50
N ARG A 8 -20.33 10.04 -3.18
CA ARG A 8 -20.77 10.31 -4.54
C ARG A 8 -19.62 9.99 -5.51
N PHE A 9 -19.84 9.07 -6.41
CA PHE A 9 -18.85 8.73 -7.43
C PHE A 9 -19.03 9.65 -8.64
N VAL A 10 -17.91 10.17 -9.15
CA VAL A 10 -17.86 11.04 -10.32
C VAL A 10 -16.76 10.56 -11.26
N THR A 11 -16.84 10.90 -12.54
CA THR A 11 -15.96 10.40 -13.60
C THR A 11 -14.94 11.42 -14.09
N SER A 12 -15.01 12.67 -13.58
CA SER A 12 -14.07 13.73 -13.95
C SER A 12 -13.71 14.61 -12.75
N ASP A 13 -12.54 15.24 -12.83
CA ASP A 13 -12.05 16.16 -11.81
C ASP A 13 -12.95 17.39 -11.67
N ALA A 14 -13.44 17.92 -12.79
CA ALA A 14 -14.39 19.05 -12.79
C ALA A 14 -15.69 18.71 -12.04
N ALA A 15 -16.25 17.51 -12.28
CA ALA A 15 -17.44 17.05 -11.58
C ALA A 15 -17.17 16.80 -10.08
N ALA A 16 -15.94 16.41 -9.71
CA ALA A 16 -15.57 16.26 -8.31
C ALA A 16 -15.50 17.62 -7.60
N VAL A 17 -14.89 18.61 -8.22
CA VAL A 17 -14.83 19.99 -7.69
C VAL A 17 -16.23 20.58 -7.57
N GLU A 18 -17.06 20.45 -8.61
CA GLU A 18 -18.45 20.95 -8.60
C GLU A 18 -19.28 20.30 -7.48
N ALA A 19 -19.11 18.99 -7.28
CA ALA A 19 -19.84 18.25 -6.24
C ALA A 19 -19.45 18.64 -4.81
N THR A 20 -18.34 19.34 -4.63
CA THR A 20 -17.81 19.77 -3.32
C THR A 20 -17.78 21.30 -3.17
N HIS A 21 -18.37 22.03 -4.11
CA HIS A 21 -18.35 23.50 -4.17
C HIS A 21 -19.04 24.19 -2.96
N ASP A 22 -19.88 23.46 -2.24
CA ASP A 22 -20.52 23.95 -1.00
C ASP A 22 -19.58 23.97 0.22
N GLY A 23 -18.31 23.58 0.04
CA GLY A 23 -17.29 23.54 1.10
C GLY A 23 -17.48 22.43 2.15
N GLN A 24 -18.50 21.60 2.00
CA GLN A 24 -18.83 20.54 2.97
C GLN A 24 -18.17 19.18 2.66
N GLY A 25 -17.61 19.02 1.44
CA GLY A 25 -17.08 17.75 0.94
C GLY A 25 -15.57 17.64 0.98
N ARG A 26 -15.09 16.42 0.76
CA ARG A 26 -13.70 16.11 0.47
C ARG A 26 -13.63 15.29 -0.80
N ILE A 27 -12.65 15.57 -1.65
CA ILE A 27 -12.41 14.77 -2.85
C ILE A 27 -11.53 13.60 -2.47
N MET A 28 -12.00 12.38 -2.75
CA MET A 28 -11.24 11.15 -2.51
C MET A 28 -10.73 10.62 -3.84
N VAL A 29 -9.44 10.34 -3.92
CA VAL A 29 -8.78 9.83 -5.12
C VAL A 29 -8.03 8.55 -4.78
N TRP A 30 -8.32 7.47 -5.52
CA TRP A 30 -7.65 6.20 -5.32
C TRP A 30 -6.20 6.25 -5.82
N GLY A 31 -5.28 5.87 -4.94
CA GLY A 31 -3.86 5.79 -5.25
C GLY A 31 -3.27 7.11 -5.72
N ARG A 32 -2.39 7.00 -6.71
CA ARG A 32 -1.72 8.13 -7.35
C ARG A 32 -2.43 8.61 -8.64
N ARG A 33 -3.63 8.16 -8.94
CA ARG A 33 -4.35 8.64 -10.12
C ARG A 33 -4.33 10.17 -10.13
N GLY A 34 -3.96 10.73 -11.29
CA GLY A 34 -3.91 12.17 -11.46
C GLY A 34 -5.28 12.76 -11.15
N PHE A 35 -5.38 13.45 -10.03
CA PHE A 35 -6.37 14.49 -9.82
C PHE A 35 -5.55 15.77 -9.86
N ASP A 36 -5.59 16.41 -11.00
CA ASP A 36 -4.93 17.67 -11.24
C ASP A 36 -6.00 18.66 -11.72
N PRO A 37 -6.69 19.32 -10.81
CA PRO A 37 -7.56 20.41 -11.19
C PRO A 37 -6.68 21.44 -11.88
N VAL A 38 -6.99 21.79 -13.10
CA VAL A 38 -6.23 22.65 -14.04
C VAL A 38 -5.82 24.00 -13.42
N VAL A 39 -6.48 24.39 -12.35
CA VAL A 39 -6.07 25.49 -11.45
C VAL A 39 -6.58 25.17 -10.05
N ARG A 40 -5.69 24.82 -9.13
CA ARG A 40 -6.03 24.71 -7.72
C ARG A 40 -6.18 26.12 -7.13
N ARG A 41 -7.38 26.42 -6.60
CA ARG A 41 -7.65 27.65 -5.85
C ARG A 41 -7.45 27.39 -4.36
N ASP A 42 -7.23 28.43 -3.59
CA ASP A 42 -7.05 28.32 -2.12
C ASP A 42 -8.30 27.81 -1.40
N ASP A 43 -9.47 27.95 -2.03
CA ASP A 43 -10.78 27.50 -1.56
C ASP A 43 -11.19 26.12 -2.11
N ASP A 44 -10.36 25.49 -2.94
CA ASP A 44 -10.65 24.14 -3.45
C ASP A 44 -10.70 23.12 -2.31
N PRO A 45 -11.65 22.17 -2.38
CA PRO A 45 -11.81 21.16 -1.35
C PRO A 45 -10.55 20.29 -1.22
N PRO A 46 -10.21 19.87 0.01
CA PRO A 46 -9.03 19.05 0.24
C PRO A 46 -9.14 17.70 -0.47
N VAL A 47 -8.07 17.33 -1.15
CA VAL A 47 -7.92 16.01 -1.79
C VAL A 47 -7.32 15.04 -0.78
N VAL A 48 -8.00 13.92 -0.59
CA VAL A 48 -7.54 12.81 0.25
C VAL A 48 -7.20 11.62 -0.64
N ARG A 49 -5.98 11.12 -0.55
CA ARG A 49 -5.58 9.88 -1.21
C ARG A 49 -6.12 8.69 -0.44
N VAL A 50 -6.62 7.70 -1.18
CA VAL A 50 -7.17 6.48 -0.60
C VAL A 50 -6.40 5.29 -1.16
N GLU A 51 -6.07 4.33 -0.31
CA GLU A 51 -5.38 3.11 -0.70
C GLU A 51 -5.81 1.94 0.18
N ASP A 52 -5.54 0.72 -0.25
CA ASP A 52 -5.76 -0.47 0.56
C ASP A 52 -5.01 -0.39 1.89
N GLY A 53 -5.67 -0.78 2.97
CA GLY A 53 -5.02 -0.92 4.28
C GLY A 53 -4.03 -2.08 4.32
N PHE A 54 -3.11 -2.05 5.27
CA PHE A 54 -2.05 -3.06 5.42
C PHE A 54 -2.58 -4.47 5.79
N LEU A 55 -3.74 -4.54 6.45
CA LEU A 55 -4.54 -5.76 6.63
C LEU A 55 -5.88 -5.52 5.94
N ARG A 56 -5.96 -5.93 4.67
CA ARG A 56 -7.05 -5.49 3.80
C ARG A 56 -8.31 -6.34 3.92
N SER A 57 -8.19 -7.65 3.70
CA SER A 57 -9.36 -8.51 3.51
C SER A 57 -9.01 -9.99 3.70
N VAL A 58 -10.01 -10.83 3.59
CA VAL A 58 -9.85 -12.26 3.29
C VAL A 58 -10.16 -12.43 1.80
N GLY A 59 -9.14 -12.69 0.99
CA GLY A 59 -9.19 -12.72 -0.47
C GLY A 59 -8.68 -11.45 -1.15
N LEU A 60 -8.41 -11.54 -2.46
CA LEU A 60 -7.75 -10.51 -3.26
C LEU A 60 -8.69 -9.37 -3.65
N GLY A 61 -8.14 -8.15 -3.74
CA GLY A 61 -8.86 -6.98 -4.26
C GLY A 61 -9.33 -7.13 -5.70
N ALA A 62 -8.54 -7.81 -6.52
CA ALA A 62 -8.90 -8.13 -7.91
C ALA A 62 -10.20 -8.95 -8.04
N ALA A 63 -10.58 -9.69 -7.00
CA ALA A 63 -11.85 -10.41 -6.92
C ALA A 63 -13.00 -9.56 -6.34
N PHE A 64 -12.86 -8.24 -6.29
CA PHE A 64 -13.85 -7.29 -5.73
C PHE A 64 -14.23 -7.55 -4.26
N VAL A 65 -13.34 -8.19 -3.51
CA VAL A 65 -13.57 -8.41 -2.08
C VAL A 65 -13.53 -7.08 -1.34
N THR A 66 -14.56 -6.83 -0.54
CA THR A 66 -14.68 -5.58 0.24
C THR A 66 -13.51 -5.42 1.21
N PRO A 67 -12.82 -4.28 1.19
CA PRO A 67 -11.73 -4.03 2.13
C PRO A 67 -12.25 -3.85 3.56
N ALA A 68 -11.61 -4.51 4.52
CA ALA A 68 -11.85 -4.30 5.95
C ALA A 68 -11.10 -3.06 6.47
N SER A 69 -10.05 -2.61 5.77
CA SER A 69 -9.32 -1.40 6.11
C SER A 69 -8.84 -0.65 4.87
N LEU A 70 -8.82 0.67 5.00
CA LEU A 70 -8.33 1.61 3.99
C LEU A 70 -7.37 2.61 4.67
N VAL A 71 -6.41 3.10 3.90
CA VAL A 71 -5.56 4.23 4.26
C VAL A 71 -6.14 5.48 3.64
N PHE A 72 -6.25 6.56 4.41
CA PHE A 72 -6.65 7.89 3.97
C PHE A 72 -5.52 8.86 4.31
N ASP A 73 -5.00 9.55 3.31
CA ASP A 73 -3.88 10.46 3.47
C ASP A 73 -4.15 11.78 2.73
N ALA A 74 -4.15 12.89 3.47
CA ALA A 74 -4.39 14.23 2.91
C ALA A 74 -3.09 14.92 2.46
N GLU A 75 -1.92 14.38 2.81
CA GLU A 75 -0.61 14.94 2.47
C GLU A 75 -0.03 14.33 1.20
N GLY A 76 -0.16 13.00 1.07
CA GLY A 76 0.39 12.26 -0.05
C GLY A 76 -0.09 10.81 -0.06
N ILE A 77 0.70 9.92 -0.63
CA ILE A 77 0.50 8.47 -0.51
C ILE A 77 1.86 7.82 -0.22
N TYR A 78 1.90 6.89 0.72
CA TYR A 78 3.11 6.37 1.33
C TYR A 78 4.13 5.71 0.38
N TYR A 79 3.72 5.34 -0.82
CA TYR A 79 4.60 4.75 -1.83
C TYR A 79 5.06 5.74 -2.91
N ASP A 80 4.64 7.00 -2.86
CA ASP A 80 5.07 8.04 -3.81
C ASP A 80 6.23 8.87 -3.22
N PRO A 81 7.48 8.67 -3.68
CA PRO A 81 8.63 9.42 -3.16
C PRO A 81 8.66 10.88 -3.60
N GLY A 82 7.82 11.27 -4.56
CA GLY A 82 7.77 12.65 -5.07
C GLY A 82 7.10 13.64 -4.10
N ARG A 83 6.43 13.13 -3.06
CA ARG A 83 5.75 13.96 -2.07
C ARG A 83 5.72 13.25 -0.73
N ARG A 84 5.98 14.01 0.35
CA ARG A 84 5.83 13.50 1.72
C ARG A 84 4.38 13.09 1.98
N SER A 85 4.20 11.95 2.62
CA SER A 85 2.90 11.42 3.03
C SER A 85 2.63 11.70 4.51
N GLY A 86 1.37 11.70 4.90
CA GLY A 86 0.98 11.76 6.31
C GLY A 86 1.47 10.54 7.09
N PHE A 87 1.65 9.38 6.43
CA PHE A 87 2.27 8.21 7.04
C PHE A 87 3.74 8.47 7.41
N GLU A 88 4.52 9.10 6.52
CA GLU A 88 5.91 9.50 6.81
C GLU A 88 5.98 10.54 7.91
N THR A 89 5.09 11.53 7.87
CA THR A 89 4.97 12.54 8.93
C THR A 89 4.73 11.88 10.29
N LEU A 90 3.74 10.97 10.37
CA LEU A 90 3.47 10.22 11.59
C LEU A 90 4.65 9.38 12.05
N ALA A 91 5.34 8.69 11.14
CA ALA A 91 6.47 7.83 11.47
C ALA A 91 7.68 8.60 12.02
N LEU A 92 7.93 9.80 11.48
CA LEU A 92 9.10 10.61 11.81
C LEU A 92 8.89 11.57 13.00
N GLU A 93 7.66 12.06 13.19
CA GLU A 93 7.37 13.14 14.14
C GLU A 93 6.58 12.68 15.37
N THR A 94 6.00 11.46 15.35
CA THR A 94 5.25 10.96 16.49
C THR A 94 6.20 10.56 17.62
N VAL A 95 5.94 11.09 18.81
CA VAL A 95 6.56 10.58 20.03
C VAL A 95 5.84 9.30 20.44
N PHE A 96 6.53 8.17 20.30
CA PHE A 96 5.99 6.86 20.66
C PHE A 96 6.14 6.64 22.16
N ASP A 97 5.09 6.92 22.92
CA ASP A 97 5.03 6.61 24.34
C ASP A 97 4.94 5.09 24.60
N GLU A 98 5.14 4.70 25.85
CA GLU A 98 5.12 3.29 26.25
C GLU A 98 3.79 2.60 25.92
N ARG A 99 2.67 3.31 26.00
CA ARG A 99 1.34 2.79 25.68
C ARG A 99 1.20 2.47 24.20
N LEU A 100 1.70 3.33 23.31
CA LEU A 100 1.70 3.11 21.87
C LEU A 100 2.62 1.95 21.48
N VAL A 101 3.82 1.90 22.09
CA VAL A 101 4.78 0.80 21.86
C VAL A 101 4.19 -0.53 22.32
N GLU A 102 3.57 -0.59 23.47
CA GLU A 102 2.93 -1.80 24.00
C GLU A 102 1.74 -2.24 23.13
N ARG A 103 0.93 -1.28 22.63
CA ARG A 103 -0.15 -1.58 21.69
C ARG A 103 0.40 -2.17 20.38
N ALA A 104 1.47 -1.59 19.83
CA ALA A 104 2.12 -2.08 18.64
C ALA A 104 2.70 -3.49 18.84
N ARG A 105 3.32 -3.77 19.98
CA ARG A 105 3.82 -5.09 20.35
C ARG A 105 2.71 -6.14 20.35
N ARG A 106 1.61 -5.88 21.04
CA ARG A 106 0.44 -6.79 21.09
C ARG A 106 -0.16 -7.03 19.71
N LEU A 107 -0.27 -5.98 18.88
CA LEU A 107 -0.78 -6.10 17.53
C LEU A 107 0.12 -7.00 16.69
N ARG A 108 1.45 -6.77 16.71
CA ARG A 108 2.42 -7.61 16.03
C ARG A 108 2.34 -9.07 16.46
N GLU A 109 2.26 -9.34 17.77
CA GLU A 109 2.12 -10.69 18.31
C GLU A 109 0.83 -11.36 17.81
N THR A 110 -0.27 -10.62 17.78
CA THR A 110 -1.54 -11.12 17.26
C THR A 110 -1.46 -11.45 15.77
N ILE A 111 -0.84 -10.58 14.97
CA ILE A 111 -0.64 -10.80 13.53
C ILE A 111 0.17 -12.08 13.31
N VAL A 112 1.30 -12.22 14.01
CA VAL A 112 2.18 -13.39 13.88
C VAL A 112 1.49 -14.66 14.37
N ALA A 113 0.87 -14.65 15.55
CA ALA A 113 0.23 -15.83 16.13
C ALA A 113 -0.96 -16.33 15.31
N ARG A 114 -1.64 -15.45 14.60
CA ARG A 114 -2.78 -15.80 13.73
C ARG A 114 -2.40 -15.98 12.26
N GLY A 115 -1.13 -15.81 11.88
CA GLY A 115 -0.66 -15.90 10.51
C GLY A 115 -1.33 -14.89 9.57
N LEU A 116 -1.67 -13.68 10.07
CA LEU A 116 -2.38 -12.68 9.27
C LEU A 116 -1.45 -12.06 8.24
N SER A 117 -1.98 -11.85 7.04
CA SER A 117 -1.33 -11.15 5.94
C SER A 117 -2.26 -10.06 5.36
N LYS A 118 -1.81 -9.35 4.34
CA LYS A 118 -2.63 -8.30 3.70
C LYS A 118 -3.98 -8.86 3.21
N TYR A 119 -3.97 -10.04 2.61
CA TYR A 119 -5.15 -10.62 1.96
C TYR A 119 -5.68 -11.88 2.65
N ASN A 120 -4.93 -12.44 3.61
CA ASN A 120 -5.34 -13.63 4.37
C ASN A 120 -5.82 -14.79 3.48
N ASP A 121 -5.22 -14.90 2.30
CA ASP A 121 -5.46 -15.98 1.34
C ASP A 121 -4.48 -17.11 1.71
N ALA A 122 -4.96 -18.02 2.53
CA ALA A 122 -4.15 -19.13 3.02
C ALA A 122 -3.88 -20.13 1.90
N CYS A 123 -2.67 -20.15 1.39
CA CYS A 123 -2.17 -21.26 0.57
C CYS A 123 -1.44 -22.23 1.50
N GLU A 124 -2.01 -23.38 1.76
CA GLU A 124 -1.43 -24.44 2.61
C GLU A 124 -0.32 -25.26 1.93
N ASN A 125 0.08 -24.90 0.72
CA ASN A 125 1.11 -25.63 -0.01
C ASN A 125 2.49 -25.36 0.60
N GLY A 126 2.93 -26.29 1.44
CA GLY A 126 4.30 -26.27 1.97
C GLY A 126 5.35 -26.34 0.85
N ILE A 127 6.35 -25.49 0.92
CA ILE A 127 7.51 -25.54 0.03
C ILE A 127 8.56 -26.42 0.70
N VAL A 128 8.98 -27.49 0.02
CA VAL A 128 10.14 -28.29 0.47
C VAL A 128 11.40 -27.51 0.13
N VAL A 129 12.14 -27.14 1.15
CA VAL A 129 13.37 -26.36 0.99
C VAL A 129 14.55 -27.21 1.43
N PRO A 130 15.59 -27.37 0.61
CA PRO A 130 16.79 -28.14 0.96
C PRO A 130 17.45 -27.62 2.25
N GLU A 131 17.91 -28.53 3.08
CA GLU A 131 18.69 -28.18 4.26
C GLU A 131 20.13 -27.81 3.87
N GLY A 132 20.77 -26.98 4.71
CA GLY A 132 22.20 -26.66 4.61
C GLY A 132 22.60 -25.59 3.57
N SER A 133 21.68 -25.05 2.78
CA SER A 133 21.96 -23.97 1.83
C SER A 133 21.41 -22.61 2.26
N VAL A 134 22.04 -21.53 1.80
CA VAL A 134 21.45 -20.18 1.90
C VAL A 134 20.15 -20.16 1.11
N ARG A 135 19.08 -19.70 1.75
CA ARG A 135 17.73 -19.61 1.16
C ARG A 135 17.34 -18.17 0.95
N ILE A 136 16.92 -17.84 -0.27
CA ILE A 136 16.55 -16.47 -0.62
C ILE A 136 15.13 -16.51 -1.20
N LEU A 137 14.18 -15.89 -0.50
CA LEU A 137 12.83 -15.65 -1.01
C LEU A 137 12.82 -14.38 -1.87
N VAL A 138 12.35 -14.52 -3.10
CA VAL A 138 12.16 -13.42 -4.04
C VAL A 138 10.67 -13.27 -4.32
N PRO A 139 9.98 -12.33 -3.64
CA PRO A 139 8.57 -12.07 -3.91
C PRO A 139 8.43 -11.27 -5.20
N GLY A 140 7.67 -11.81 -6.15
CA GLY A 140 7.29 -11.11 -7.37
C GLY A 140 6.35 -9.95 -7.09
N GLN A 141 6.41 -8.95 -7.95
CA GLN A 141 5.58 -7.75 -7.89
C GLN A 141 4.87 -7.56 -9.24
N VAL A 142 3.79 -6.76 -9.23
CA VAL A 142 3.18 -6.25 -10.47
C VAL A 142 4.12 -5.18 -11.01
N GLU A 143 4.74 -5.43 -12.17
CA GLU A 143 5.86 -4.60 -12.67
C GLU A 143 5.45 -3.18 -13.05
N ASP A 144 4.19 -2.97 -13.43
CA ASP A 144 3.61 -1.66 -13.75
C ASP A 144 2.91 -0.98 -12.54
N ASP A 145 2.97 -1.60 -11.36
CA ASP A 145 2.47 -0.98 -10.14
C ASP A 145 3.27 0.28 -9.80
N ALA A 146 2.57 1.33 -9.35
CA ALA A 146 3.17 2.61 -9.01
C ALA A 146 4.24 2.49 -7.92
N SER A 147 4.07 1.59 -6.96
CA SER A 147 5.06 1.35 -5.90
C SER A 147 6.39 0.79 -6.43
N VAL A 148 6.34 -0.05 -7.47
CA VAL A 148 7.53 -0.57 -8.16
C VAL A 148 8.17 0.51 -9.02
N GLN A 149 7.36 1.20 -9.83
CA GLN A 149 7.85 2.21 -10.76
C GLN A 149 8.50 3.41 -10.07
N LEU A 150 8.00 3.79 -8.91
CA LEU A 150 8.47 4.95 -8.16
C LEU A 150 9.49 4.58 -7.08
N GLY A 151 9.28 3.47 -6.38
CA GLY A 151 10.08 3.05 -5.24
C GLY A 151 11.29 2.20 -5.59
N SER A 152 11.40 1.70 -6.83
CA SER A 152 12.51 0.85 -7.28
C SER A 152 13.26 1.46 -8.48
N PRO A 153 14.20 2.37 -8.25
CA PRO A 153 14.88 3.09 -9.33
C PRO A 153 15.77 2.21 -10.23
N GLU A 154 16.34 1.14 -9.68
CA GLU A 154 17.34 0.30 -10.38
C GLU A 154 16.76 -1.03 -10.89
N VAL A 155 15.81 -1.64 -10.17
CA VAL A 155 15.26 -2.96 -10.47
C VAL A 155 13.76 -2.85 -10.67
N ARG A 156 13.31 -2.92 -11.92
CA ARG A 156 11.90 -2.69 -12.27
C ARG A 156 11.20 -3.93 -12.85
N SER A 157 11.89 -5.04 -12.96
CA SER A 157 11.31 -6.30 -13.41
C SER A 157 11.66 -7.45 -12.47
N ASN A 158 10.74 -8.41 -12.36
CA ASN A 158 10.94 -9.63 -11.58
C ASN A 158 12.13 -10.44 -12.10
N LEU A 159 12.31 -10.47 -13.42
CA LEU A 159 13.42 -11.20 -14.03
C LEU A 159 14.78 -10.55 -13.73
N ASP A 160 14.87 -9.23 -13.74
CA ASP A 160 16.11 -8.54 -13.39
C ASP A 160 16.46 -8.75 -11.91
N LEU A 161 15.47 -8.71 -11.02
CA LEU A 161 15.66 -9.04 -9.60
C LEU A 161 16.21 -10.45 -9.43
N LEU A 162 15.63 -11.45 -10.09
CA LEU A 162 16.10 -12.83 -10.04
C LEU A 162 17.52 -12.98 -10.56
N ARG A 163 17.87 -12.31 -11.66
CA ARG A 163 19.24 -12.31 -12.21
C ARG A 163 20.25 -11.71 -11.25
N ARG A 164 19.93 -10.58 -10.61
CA ARG A 164 20.77 -9.93 -9.62
C ARG A 164 20.96 -10.80 -8.37
N VAL A 165 19.88 -11.42 -7.88
CA VAL A 165 19.96 -12.36 -6.76
C VAL A 165 20.87 -13.55 -7.11
N ARG A 166 20.69 -14.16 -8.28
CA ARG A 166 21.52 -15.30 -8.72
C ARG A 166 22.98 -14.90 -8.91
N ALA A 167 23.24 -13.72 -9.49
CA ALA A 167 24.61 -13.23 -9.65
C ALA A 167 25.31 -12.96 -8.31
N ARG A 168 24.58 -12.46 -7.32
CA ARG A 168 25.15 -12.15 -5.99
C ARG A 168 25.33 -13.38 -5.11
N TRP A 169 24.46 -14.39 -5.27
CA TRP A 169 24.48 -15.65 -4.50
C TRP A 169 24.32 -16.84 -5.43
N PRO A 170 25.40 -17.25 -6.12
CA PRO A 170 25.34 -18.32 -7.15
C PRO A 170 24.83 -19.66 -6.62
N ASP A 171 25.18 -20.00 -5.39
CA ASP A 171 24.91 -21.31 -4.78
C ASP A 171 23.65 -21.29 -3.88
N ALA A 172 22.97 -20.15 -3.77
CA ALA A 172 21.77 -20.07 -2.94
C ALA A 172 20.58 -20.80 -3.56
N HIS A 173 19.75 -21.39 -2.70
CA HIS A 173 18.44 -21.87 -3.10
C HIS A 173 17.46 -20.67 -3.21
N VAL A 174 17.13 -20.30 -4.44
CA VAL A 174 16.22 -19.18 -4.72
C VAL A 174 14.80 -19.69 -4.83
N ILE A 175 13.92 -19.15 -4.01
CA ILE A 175 12.49 -19.42 -4.03
C ILE A 175 11.80 -18.20 -4.62
N TYR A 176 11.25 -18.34 -5.81
CA TYR A 176 10.45 -17.28 -6.42
C TYR A 176 8.96 -17.47 -6.11
N LYS A 177 8.37 -16.49 -5.48
CA LYS A 177 6.91 -16.42 -5.26
C LYS A 177 6.33 -15.38 -6.21
N PRO A 178 5.63 -15.79 -7.29
CA PRO A 178 4.99 -14.82 -8.19
C PRO A 178 3.93 -14.00 -7.43
N HIS A 179 3.62 -12.82 -7.94
CA HIS A 179 2.44 -12.08 -7.48
C HIS A 179 1.18 -12.84 -7.87
N PRO A 180 0.18 -12.92 -7.00
CA PRO A 180 -1.10 -13.61 -7.26
C PRO A 180 -1.83 -13.08 -8.49
#